data_18f38f73593a0cb9087d721753a8c54b
#
_entry.id   18f38f73593a0cb9087d721753a8c54b
#
_cell.length_a   1.000
_cell.length_b   1.000
_cell.length_c   1.000
_cell.angle_alpha   90.00
_cell.angle_beta   90.00
_cell.angle_gamma   90.00
#
_symmetry.space_group_name_H-M   'P 1'
#
loop_
_entity.id
_entity.type
_entity.pdbx_description
1 polymer ?
#
loop_
_entity_poly.entity_id
_entity_poly.type
_entity_poly.pdbx_seq_one_letter_code
_entity_poly.pdbx_strand_id
1 'polypeptide(L)'
;LHFVAREITKFVREKQYCYKDIAVVTGDVSLYDNYVDEIFAAYDIPYFLDQTRTILFHPFIEFIRAVLEVVELDFSYESVFRFLRCGLTDITEQQIDLLENYVLAKGIRGRKKWEKQWTFVFDDTEKENLTEMNEVRAKIYDLFAPLSEAFTQGKTVRDETTVLYELIEKLEIEQKLKQKELEFERQGNQVKAKEYAQIYKIVMDLFDKVVDFLGDEVLPVKEYADILDAGFEAARVGVIPPGNDKVTIGDIERTRLNHIKILFFIGVNDGVVPKAGNAGGIISQFEREKMVACHLELAPGAREKVFIQRFYLYLNVTKPSDFLYVTFSKVNADGKALRRSYFVGTLLKMFPEKTVEEIEETTSADCIMTPKSSMAFFLEGLQDDDRASDFSQVEKRKLWNALSKFYLTDSEWKPETEKLLKTAYEVHSDEPISHAVTQALYGTVLENSVTRLERFAACAYAHYLNYGLRLKERQLLEFASVDMGNIYHDALEHFSRRVEKSEYTWFNIPEDVQETFIEESMNDAIAGCKNAGAFENVRNRYLTGRMRQTIKRTVWALTTQI
;
A
#
# COMPACT_ATOMS: atom_id res chain seq x y z
N LEU A 1 -12.00 -0.88 23.52
CA LEU A 1 -11.12 -2.06 23.66
C LEU A 1 -10.24 -1.97 24.90
N HIS A 2 -9.61 -0.84 25.25
CA HIS A 2 -8.80 -0.67 26.48
C HIS A 2 -9.55 -1.06 27.75
N PHE A 3 -10.83 -0.64 27.90
CA PHE A 3 -11.67 -1.06 29.00
C PHE A 3 -11.80 -2.60 29.05
N VAL A 4 -12.08 -3.23 27.92
CA VAL A 4 -12.22 -4.69 27.81
C VAL A 4 -10.91 -5.37 28.21
N ALA A 5 -9.77 -4.91 27.72
CA ALA A 5 -8.47 -5.47 28.04
C ALA A 5 -8.14 -5.36 29.54
N ARG A 6 -8.47 -4.22 30.17
CA ARG A 6 -8.31 -4.02 31.63
C ARG A 6 -9.19 -5.01 32.42
N GLU A 7 -10.45 -5.12 32.08
CA GLU A 7 -11.35 -6.03 32.77
C GLU A 7 -10.93 -7.51 32.59
N ILE A 8 -10.50 -7.90 31.37
CA ILE A 8 -9.94 -9.25 31.15
C ILE A 8 -8.74 -9.48 32.06
N THR A 9 -7.82 -8.53 32.13
CA THR A 9 -6.62 -8.62 32.98
C THR A 9 -7.00 -8.77 34.47
N LYS A 10 -7.99 -8.00 34.96
CA LYS A 10 -8.51 -8.12 36.32
C LYS A 10 -9.15 -9.51 36.58
N PHE A 11 -9.96 -9.99 35.64
CA PHE A 11 -10.58 -11.31 35.78
C PHE A 11 -9.54 -12.44 35.88
N VAL A 12 -8.51 -12.38 35.05
CA VAL A 12 -7.45 -13.40 35.05
C VAL A 12 -6.59 -13.31 36.31
N ARG A 13 -6.13 -12.08 36.67
CA ARG A 13 -5.20 -11.90 37.81
C ARG A 13 -5.86 -12.03 39.18
N GLU A 14 -7.05 -11.47 39.34
CA GLU A 14 -7.68 -11.37 40.64
C GLU A 14 -8.69 -12.49 40.92
N LYS A 15 -9.39 -12.95 39.86
CA LYS A 15 -10.48 -13.93 39.98
C LYS A 15 -10.15 -15.31 39.42
N GLN A 16 -8.91 -15.52 38.95
CA GLN A 16 -8.37 -16.81 38.49
C GLN A 16 -9.14 -17.44 37.30
N TYR A 17 -9.73 -16.61 36.42
CA TYR A 17 -10.28 -17.09 35.15
C TYR A 17 -9.16 -17.41 34.17
N CYS A 18 -9.40 -18.40 33.29
CA CYS A 18 -8.52 -18.65 32.16
C CYS A 18 -8.92 -17.76 30.97
N TYR A 19 -8.00 -17.45 30.09
CA TYR A 19 -8.31 -16.66 28.90
C TYR A 19 -9.36 -17.34 28.00
N LYS A 20 -9.35 -18.66 27.90
CA LYS A 20 -10.35 -19.45 27.16
C LYS A 20 -11.78 -19.35 27.71
N ASP A 21 -11.94 -18.95 28.98
CA ASP A 21 -13.25 -18.74 29.61
C ASP A 21 -13.89 -17.43 29.15
N ILE A 22 -13.13 -16.58 28.44
CA ILE A 22 -13.50 -15.21 28.07
C ILE A 22 -13.64 -15.09 26.57
N ALA A 23 -14.71 -14.44 26.12
CA ALA A 23 -14.91 -14.11 24.72
C ALA A 23 -15.25 -12.62 24.54
N VAL A 24 -14.86 -12.07 23.39
CA VAL A 24 -15.24 -10.74 22.93
C VAL A 24 -15.98 -10.90 21.60
N VAL A 25 -17.21 -10.41 21.51
CA VAL A 25 -18.04 -10.54 20.32
C VAL A 25 -18.51 -9.17 19.87
N THR A 26 -18.57 -8.97 18.57
CA THR A 26 -19.07 -7.73 17.94
C THR A 26 -20.00 -8.05 16.78
N GLY A 27 -20.78 -7.09 16.35
CA GLY A 27 -21.58 -7.21 15.13
C GLY A 27 -20.73 -7.09 13.85
N ASP A 28 -19.55 -6.44 13.93
CA ASP A 28 -18.61 -6.31 12.83
C ASP A 28 -17.18 -6.26 13.37
N VAL A 29 -16.42 -7.32 13.11
CA VAL A 29 -15.04 -7.46 13.56
C VAL A 29 -14.12 -6.46 12.85
N SER A 30 -14.41 -6.09 11.61
CA SER A 30 -13.56 -5.19 10.80
C SER A 30 -13.41 -3.79 11.40
N LEU A 31 -14.33 -3.39 12.29
CA LEU A 31 -14.24 -2.12 13.02
C LEU A 31 -13.17 -2.13 14.12
N TYR A 32 -12.69 -3.31 14.51
CA TYR A 32 -11.84 -3.50 15.68
C TYR A 32 -10.53 -4.24 15.40
N ASP A 33 -10.40 -4.93 14.27
CA ASP A 33 -9.29 -5.84 13.97
C ASP A 33 -7.90 -5.19 14.10
N ASN A 34 -7.74 -4.01 13.55
CA ASN A 34 -6.46 -3.26 13.62
C ASN A 34 -6.09 -2.86 15.06
N TYR A 35 -7.09 -2.58 15.90
CA TYR A 35 -6.87 -2.15 17.28
C TYR A 35 -6.69 -3.33 18.25
N VAL A 36 -7.23 -4.49 17.91
CA VAL A 36 -7.11 -5.69 18.75
C VAL A 36 -5.65 -6.11 18.86
N ASP A 37 -4.93 -6.18 17.77
CA ASP A 37 -3.53 -6.60 17.73
C ASP A 37 -2.66 -5.70 18.64
N GLU A 38 -2.83 -4.39 18.54
CA GLU A 38 -2.08 -3.42 19.33
C GLU A 38 -2.44 -3.45 20.82
N ILE A 39 -3.75 -3.36 21.11
CA ILE A 39 -4.22 -3.23 22.49
C ILE A 39 -4.01 -4.52 23.27
N PHE A 40 -4.38 -5.69 22.70
CA PHE A 40 -4.22 -6.95 23.41
C PHE A 40 -2.75 -7.32 23.61
N ALA A 41 -1.88 -6.99 22.63
CA ALA A 41 -0.43 -7.12 22.79
C ALA A 41 0.14 -6.18 23.87
N ALA A 42 -0.42 -4.96 24.02
CA ALA A 42 0.00 -4.04 25.08
C ALA A 42 -0.37 -4.55 26.48
N TYR A 43 -1.45 -5.31 26.62
CA TYR A 43 -1.89 -5.90 27.88
C TYR A 43 -1.40 -7.34 28.10
N ASP A 44 -0.55 -7.87 27.21
CA ASP A 44 -0.05 -9.26 27.22
C ASP A 44 -1.19 -10.31 27.26
N ILE A 45 -2.32 -10.02 26.60
CA ILE A 45 -3.49 -10.90 26.52
C ILE A 45 -3.35 -11.81 25.31
N PRO A 46 -3.22 -13.13 25.48
CA PRO A 46 -3.25 -14.07 24.36
C PRO A 46 -4.68 -14.14 23.79
N TYR A 47 -4.82 -13.91 22.49
CA TYR A 47 -6.13 -13.90 21.83
C TYR A 47 -6.12 -14.69 20.53
N PHE A 48 -7.31 -15.02 20.08
CA PHE A 48 -7.60 -15.54 18.75
C PHE A 48 -8.69 -14.70 18.12
N LEU A 49 -8.36 -14.07 16.99
CA LEU A 49 -9.29 -13.29 16.21
C LEU A 49 -9.92 -14.18 15.12
N ASP A 50 -11.22 -14.54 15.33
CA ASP A 50 -11.99 -15.35 14.38
C ASP A 50 -12.51 -14.47 13.24
N GLN A 51 -11.62 -14.15 12.31
CA GLN A 51 -11.98 -13.45 11.09
C GLN A 51 -11.46 -14.20 9.86
N THR A 52 -12.15 -14.01 8.74
CA THR A 52 -11.60 -14.39 7.44
C THR A 52 -10.81 -13.24 6.88
N ARG A 53 -9.58 -13.51 6.51
CA ARG A 53 -8.74 -12.51 5.81
C ARG A 53 -8.94 -12.61 4.31
N THR A 54 -9.06 -11.46 3.68
CA THR A 54 -8.97 -11.38 2.23
C THR A 54 -7.56 -11.68 1.79
N ILE A 55 -7.44 -12.35 0.64
CA ILE A 55 -6.13 -12.64 0.03
C ILE A 55 -5.67 -11.57 -0.96
N LEU A 56 -6.49 -10.55 -1.20
CA LEU A 56 -6.27 -9.56 -2.27
C LEU A 56 -4.93 -8.84 -2.21
N PHE A 57 -4.41 -8.61 -1.01
CA PHE A 57 -3.13 -7.91 -0.79
C PHE A 57 -1.95 -8.88 -0.58
N HIS A 58 -2.16 -10.17 -0.82
CA HIS A 58 -1.07 -11.13 -0.72
C HIS A 58 -0.10 -10.97 -1.90
N PRO A 59 1.24 -10.99 -1.68
CA PRO A 59 2.23 -10.79 -2.75
C PRO A 59 2.07 -11.74 -3.94
N PHE A 60 1.60 -12.96 -3.73
CA PHE A 60 1.35 -13.91 -4.81
C PHE A 60 0.15 -13.51 -5.68
N ILE A 61 -0.92 -12.97 -5.09
CA ILE A 61 -2.07 -12.44 -5.86
C ILE A 61 -1.62 -11.22 -6.66
N GLU A 62 -0.89 -10.33 -6.02
CA GLU A 62 -0.33 -9.14 -6.66
C GLU A 62 0.63 -9.50 -7.81
N PHE A 63 1.42 -10.55 -7.64
CA PHE A 63 2.26 -11.12 -8.70
C PHE A 63 1.43 -11.55 -9.91
N ILE A 64 0.35 -12.32 -9.72
CA ILE A 64 -0.51 -12.78 -10.83
C ILE A 64 -1.14 -11.60 -11.56
N ARG A 65 -1.66 -10.63 -10.82
CA ARG A 65 -2.20 -9.38 -11.37
C ARG A 65 -1.17 -8.64 -12.20
N ALA A 66 0.02 -8.44 -11.64
CA ALA A 66 1.09 -7.76 -12.33
C ALA A 66 1.56 -8.50 -13.59
N VAL A 67 1.59 -9.83 -13.57
CA VAL A 67 1.92 -10.66 -14.74
C VAL A 67 0.92 -10.40 -15.87
N LEU A 68 -0.38 -10.42 -15.60
CA LEU A 68 -1.41 -10.16 -16.60
C LEU A 68 -1.37 -8.70 -17.08
N GLU A 69 -1.15 -7.77 -16.18
CA GLU A 69 -1.03 -6.34 -16.51
C GLU A 69 0.18 -6.02 -17.41
N VAL A 70 1.31 -6.73 -17.26
CA VAL A 70 2.45 -6.61 -18.19
C VAL A 70 2.05 -6.95 -19.61
N VAL A 71 1.22 -7.97 -19.79
CA VAL A 71 0.73 -8.38 -21.11
C VAL A 71 -0.33 -7.39 -21.61
N GLU A 72 -1.31 -7.02 -20.79
CA GLU A 72 -2.38 -6.09 -21.12
C GLU A 72 -1.85 -4.71 -21.56
N LEU A 73 -0.92 -4.16 -20.79
CA LEU A 73 -0.37 -2.82 -21.00
C LEU A 73 0.93 -2.80 -21.82
N ASP A 74 1.21 -3.86 -22.57
CA ASP A 74 2.35 -3.98 -23.47
C ASP A 74 3.67 -3.55 -22.79
N PHE A 75 4.05 -4.19 -21.71
CA PHE A 75 5.28 -3.89 -20.95
C PHE A 75 5.38 -2.42 -20.53
N SER A 76 4.31 -1.89 -19.93
CA SER A 76 4.36 -0.56 -19.33
C SER A 76 5.38 -0.53 -18.18
N TYR A 77 5.91 0.67 -17.90
CA TYR A 77 6.84 0.84 -16.78
C TYR A 77 6.20 0.37 -15.46
N GLU A 78 4.98 0.81 -15.22
CA GLU A 78 4.24 0.54 -13.99
C GLU A 78 4.02 -0.98 -13.78
N SER A 79 3.59 -1.69 -14.81
CA SER A 79 3.28 -3.12 -14.72
C SER A 79 4.54 -3.97 -14.52
N VAL A 80 5.62 -3.70 -15.26
CA VAL A 80 6.88 -4.46 -15.14
C VAL A 80 7.49 -4.29 -13.75
N PHE A 81 7.57 -3.06 -13.23
CA PHE A 81 8.16 -2.85 -11.90
C PHE A 81 7.25 -3.29 -10.76
N ARG A 82 5.93 -3.25 -10.93
CA ARG A 82 4.98 -3.89 -10.03
C ARG A 82 5.25 -5.40 -9.91
N PHE A 83 5.41 -6.09 -11.04
CA PHE A 83 5.79 -7.49 -11.09
C PHE A 83 7.11 -7.77 -10.36
N LEU A 84 8.16 -7.01 -10.66
CA LEU A 84 9.49 -7.22 -10.08
C LEU A 84 9.50 -7.00 -8.56
N ARG A 85 8.75 -6.01 -8.07
CA ARG A 85 8.70 -5.66 -6.64
C ARG A 85 7.77 -6.55 -5.80
N CYS A 86 7.11 -7.54 -6.40
CA CYS A 86 6.40 -8.58 -5.63
C CYS A 86 7.34 -9.50 -4.81
N GLY A 87 8.65 -9.46 -5.07
CA GLY A 87 9.64 -10.23 -4.33
C GLY A 87 9.58 -11.74 -4.57
N LEU A 88 9.00 -12.17 -5.71
CA LEU A 88 8.85 -13.56 -6.10
C LEU A 88 9.73 -13.94 -7.31
N THR A 89 10.58 -13.05 -7.77
CA THR A 89 11.57 -13.28 -8.81
C THR A 89 12.95 -13.54 -8.20
N ASP A 90 13.91 -14.04 -9.01
CA ASP A 90 15.31 -14.23 -8.60
C ASP A 90 16.17 -12.98 -8.89
N ILE A 91 15.52 -11.83 -9.14
CA ILE A 91 16.18 -10.56 -9.43
C ILE A 91 16.30 -9.80 -8.10
N THR A 92 17.52 -9.38 -7.78
CA THR A 92 17.80 -8.66 -6.52
C THR A 92 17.24 -7.23 -6.54
N GLU A 93 16.97 -6.66 -5.35
CA GLU A 93 16.50 -5.27 -5.24
C GLU A 93 17.46 -4.28 -5.90
N GLN A 94 18.76 -4.48 -5.77
CA GLN A 94 19.75 -3.63 -6.42
C GLN A 94 19.66 -3.68 -7.95
N GLN A 95 19.46 -4.88 -8.52
CA GLN A 95 19.25 -5.06 -9.95
C GLN A 95 17.95 -4.39 -10.42
N ILE A 96 16.89 -4.49 -9.61
CA ILE A 96 15.60 -3.83 -9.90
C ILE A 96 15.79 -2.30 -9.91
N ASP A 97 16.49 -1.74 -8.92
CA ASP A 97 16.72 -0.30 -8.82
C ASP A 97 17.58 0.25 -9.97
N LEU A 98 18.64 -0.48 -10.36
CA LEU A 98 19.46 -0.12 -11.52
C LEU A 98 18.65 -0.16 -12.82
N LEU A 99 17.89 -1.24 -13.01
CA LEU A 99 17.02 -1.42 -14.17
C LEU A 99 15.95 -0.33 -14.25
N GLU A 100 15.32 0.00 -13.11
CA GLU A 100 14.29 1.03 -13.02
C GLU A 100 14.83 2.41 -13.42
N ASN A 101 15.97 2.79 -12.87
CA ASN A 101 16.61 4.05 -13.22
C ASN A 101 16.92 4.13 -14.72
N TYR A 102 17.43 3.05 -15.30
CA TYR A 102 17.73 3.00 -16.73
C TYR A 102 16.46 3.08 -17.58
N VAL A 103 15.43 2.29 -17.26
CA VAL A 103 14.15 2.28 -18.00
C VAL A 103 13.48 3.64 -17.98
N LEU A 104 13.49 4.34 -16.85
CA LEU A 104 12.95 5.69 -16.71
C LEU A 104 13.77 6.71 -17.52
N ALA A 105 15.09 6.68 -17.38
CA ALA A 105 15.98 7.62 -18.05
C ALA A 105 15.96 7.48 -19.57
N LYS A 106 15.73 6.26 -20.10
CA LYS A 106 15.67 5.99 -21.54
C LYS A 106 14.25 5.91 -22.11
N GLY A 107 13.21 6.02 -21.25
CA GLY A 107 11.80 5.93 -21.64
C GLY A 107 11.47 4.60 -22.33
N ILE A 108 11.93 3.49 -21.77
CA ILE A 108 11.72 2.18 -22.33
C ILE A 108 10.29 1.73 -22.01
N ARG A 109 9.47 1.57 -23.02
CA ARG A 109 8.08 1.12 -22.95
C ARG A 109 7.77 0.26 -24.16
N GLY A 110 6.93 -0.75 -23.97
CA GLY A 110 6.48 -1.64 -25.02
C GLY A 110 7.38 -2.85 -25.26
N ARG A 111 6.77 -3.99 -25.58
CA ARG A 111 7.42 -5.28 -25.82
C ARG A 111 8.60 -5.20 -26.77
N LYS A 112 8.47 -4.42 -27.87
CA LYS A 112 9.53 -4.27 -28.89
C LYS A 112 10.81 -3.66 -28.36
N LYS A 113 10.74 -2.77 -27.35
CA LYS A 113 11.94 -2.19 -26.73
C LYS A 113 12.55 -3.15 -25.70
N TRP A 114 11.76 -3.97 -25.04
CA TRP A 114 12.24 -5.02 -24.12
C TRP A 114 12.87 -6.20 -24.88
N GLU A 115 12.41 -6.50 -26.07
CA GLU A 115 12.98 -7.53 -26.95
C GLU A 115 14.42 -7.19 -27.41
N LYS A 116 14.66 -5.91 -27.75
CA LYS A 116 15.95 -5.47 -28.28
C LYS A 116 16.99 -5.28 -27.18
N GLN A 117 18.24 -5.62 -27.48
CA GLN A 117 19.35 -5.28 -26.61
C GLN A 117 19.52 -3.78 -26.48
N TRP A 118 19.70 -3.31 -25.25
CA TRP A 118 19.94 -1.89 -24.97
C TRP A 118 21.42 -1.56 -25.15
N THR A 119 21.70 -0.46 -25.81
CA THR A 119 23.07 -0.06 -26.18
C THR A 119 23.41 1.37 -25.76
N PHE A 120 22.40 2.18 -25.47
CA PHE A 120 22.58 3.60 -25.19
C PHE A 120 22.98 3.82 -23.73
N VAL A 121 24.05 4.60 -23.50
CA VAL A 121 24.56 4.98 -22.17
C VAL A 121 24.76 6.48 -22.09
N PHE A 122 24.55 7.08 -20.90
CA PHE A 122 24.82 8.50 -20.65
C PHE A 122 26.22 8.76 -20.09
N ASP A 123 26.77 7.79 -19.32
CA ASP A 123 28.07 7.91 -18.69
C ASP A 123 28.77 6.53 -18.59
N ASP A 124 30.02 6.56 -18.12
CA ASP A 124 30.84 5.35 -18.00
C ASP A 124 30.31 4.39 -16.92
N THR A 125 29.66 4.89 -15.87
CA THR A 125 29.06 4.06 -14.81
C THR A 125 27.90 3.23 -15.35
N GLU A 126 27.03 3.81 -16.17
CA GLU A 126 25.97 3.06 -16.87
C GLU A 126 26.56 2.00 -17.82
N LYS A 127 27.70 2.27 -18.42
CA LYS A 127 28.35 1.32 -19.33
C LYS A 127 28.84 0.08 -18.61
N GLU A 128 29.36 0.20 -17.39
CA GLU A 128 29.78 -0.93 -16.57
C GLU A 128 28.58 -1.84 -16.22
N ASN A 129 27.44 -1.28 -15.93
CA ASN A 129 26.23 -2.00 -15.53
C ASN A 129 25.37 -2.46 -16.71
N LEU A 130 25.65 -2.01 -17.93
CA LEU A 130 24.79 -2.28 -19.11
C LEU A 130 24.68 -3.77 -19.45
N THR A 131 25.75 -4.54 -19.24
CA THR A 131 25.75 -6.00 -19.50
C THR A 131 24.80 -6.70 -18.55
N GLU A 132 24.90 -6.42 -17.25
CA GLU A 132 24.02 -6.98 -16.22
C GLU A 132 22.55 -6.58 -16.45
N MET A 133 22.29 -5.31 -16.77
CA MET A 133 20.94 -4.82 -17.10
C MET A 133 20.34 -5.55 -18.31
N ASN A 134 21.15 -5.83 -19.34
CA ASN A 134 20.68 -6.59 -20.52
C ASN A 134 20.41 -8.06 -20.19
N GLU A 135 21.16 -8.67 -19.29
CA GLU A 135 20.89 -10.04 -18.82
C GLU A 135 19.56 -10.10 -18.06
N VAL A 136 19.32 -9.14 -17.16
CA VAL A 136 18.05 -9.04 -16.43
C VAL A 136 16.89 -8.74 -17.40
N ARG A 137 17.07 -7.82 -18.33
CA ARG A 137 16.11 -7.53 -19.40
C ARG A 137 15.73 -8.80 -20.19
N ALA A 138 16.73 -9.58 -20.62
CA ALA A 138 16.48 -10.81 -21.38
C ALA A 138 15.71 -11.83 -20.56
N LYS A 139 16.08 -12.04 -19.30
CA LYS A 139 15.34 -12.93 -18.39
C LYS A 139 13.88 -12.51 -18.27
N ILE A 140 13.60 -11.22 -18.10
CA ILE A 140 12.22 -10.69 -18.00
C ILE A 140 11.49 -10.94 -19.31
N TYR A 141 12.07 -10.58 -20.45
CA TYR A 141 11.43 -10.78 -21.76
C TYR A 141 11.10 -12.25 -22.00
N ASP A 142 12.03 -13.17 -21.73
CA ASP A 142 11.87 -14.61 -21.94
C ASP A 142 10.83 -15.26 -21.00
N LEU A 143 10.54 -14.62 -19.84
CA LEU A 143 9.44 -15.04 -18.97
C LEU A 143 8.08 -14.70 -19.57
N PHE A 144 7.96 -13.53 -20.18
CA PHE A 144 6.67 -13.03 -20.68
C PHE A 144 6.38 -13.37 -22.15
N ALA A 145 7.37 -13.77 -22.93
CA ALA A 145 7.19 -14.05 -24.36
C ALA A 145 6.10 -15.12 -24.63
N PRO A 146 6.10 -16.29 -23.93
CA PRO A 146 5.08 -17.31 -24.13
C PRO A 146 3.67 -16.84 -23.78
N LEU A 147 3.53 -16.10 -22.68
CA LEU A 147 2.24 -15.59 -22.21
C LEU A 147 1.69 -14.53 -23.17
N SER A 148 2.54 -13.59 -23.60
CA SER A 148 2.17 -12.57 -24.58
C SER A 148 1.75 -13.19 -25.92
N GLU A 149 2.36 -14.29 -26.33
CA GLU A 149 1.98 -15.03 -27.53
C GLU A 149 0.63 -15.74 -27.38
N ALA A 150 0.36 -16.36 -26.22
CA ALA A 150 -0.89 -17.02 -25.96
C ALA A 150 -2.08 -16.07 -26.14
N PHE A 151 -2.05 -14.90 -25.48
CA PHE A 151 -3.11 -13.90 -25.60
C PHE A 151 -3.18 -13.23 -26.98
N THR A 152 -2.05 -13.03 -27.67
CA THR A 152 -2.03 -12.42 -29.00
C THR A 152 -2.59 -13.36 -30.07
N GLN A 153 -2.40 -14.67 -29.93
CA GLN A 153 -2.87 -15.67 -30.87
C GLN A 153 -4.33 -16.07 -30.66
N GLY A 154 -5.01 -15.54 -29.62
CA GLY A 154 -6.39 -15.87 -29.29
C GLY A 154 -6.56 -17.33 -28.91
N LYS A 155 -5.68 -17.83 -28.05
CA LYS A 155 -5.79 -19.16 -27.47
C LYS A 155 -6.95 -19.26 -26.49
N THR A 156 -7.29 -20.47 -26.10
CA THR A 156 -8.36 -20.71 -25.14
C THR A 156 -7.91 -20.35 -23.71
N VAL A 157 -8.87 -20.09 -22.82
CA VAL A 157 -8.63 -19.86 -21.38
C VAL A 157 -7.80 -21.02 -20.78
N ARG A 158 -8.03 -22.25 -21.22
CA ARG A 158 -7.22 -23.42 -20.81
C ARG A 158 -5.75 -23.25 -21.16
N ASP A 159 -5.46 -22.87 -22.42
CA ASP A 159 -4.09 -22.68 -22.88
C ASP A 159 -3.42 -21.51 -22.18
N GLU A 160 -4.12 -20.40 -21.98
CA GLU A 160 -3.64 -19.19 -21.29
C GLU A 160 -3.33 -19.48 -19.82
N THR A 161 -4.23 -20.19 -19.13
CA THR A 161 -4.01 -20.62 -17.74
C THR A 161 -2.85 -21.60 -17.64
N THR A 162 -2.68 -22.49 -18.62
CA THR A 162 -1.54 -23.42 -18.66
C THR A 162 -0.22 -22.67 -18.76
N VAL A 163 -0.11 -21.68 -19.64
CA VAL A 163 1.12 -20.88 -19.79
C VAL A 163 1.39 -20.04 -18.53
N LEU A 164 0.34 -19.51 -17.89
CA LEU A 164 0.47 -18.80 -16.62
C LEU A 164 0.96 -19.74 -15.50
N TYR A 165 0.45 -20.96 -15.45
CA TYR A 165 0.90 -21.99 -14.51
C TYR A 165 2.37 -22.37 -14.76
N GLU A 166 2.78 -22.57 -16.02
CA GLU A 166 4.17 -22.86 -16.39
C GLU A 166 5.13 -21.74 -15.95
N LEU A 167 4.71 -20.48 -16.02
CA LEU A 167 5.48 -19.34 -15.52
C LEU A 167 5.63 -19.40 -13.99
N ILE A 168 4.55 -19.73 -13.27
CA ILE A 168 4.54 -19.91 -11.81
C ILE A 168 5.50 -21.03 -11.40
N GLU A 169 5.47 -22.16 -12.13
CA GLU A 169 6.35 -23.31 -11.90
C GLU A 169 7.82 -22.97 -12.21
N LYS A 170 8.09 -22.33 -13.35
CA LYS A 170 9.45 -21.90 -13.77
C LYS A 170 10.11 -20.98 -12.76
N LEU A 171 9.34 -20.16 -12.06
CA LEU A 171 9.82 -19.27 -11.00
C LEU A 171 9.84 -19.92 -9.61
N GLU A 172 9.50 -21.20 -9.51
CA GLU A 172 9.49 -21.97 -8.25
C GLU A 172 8.68 -21.27 -7.14
N ILE A 173 7.53 -20.67 -7.51
CA ILE A 173 6.73 -19.84 -6.60
C ILE A 173 6.28 -20.64 -5.37
N GLU A 174 5.87 -21.91 -5.52
CA GLU A 174 5.47 -22.75 -4.40
C GLU A 174 6.58 -22.87 -3.35
N GLN A 175 7.83 -23.10 -3.80
CA GLN A 175 8.97 -23.23 -2.90
C GLN A 175 9.29 -21.91 -2.19
N LYS A 176 9.21 -20.78 -2.90
CA LYS A 176 9.40 -19.44 -2.33
C LYS A 176 8.34 -19.11 -1.28
N LEU A 177 7.08 -19.44 -1.54
CA LEU A 177 6.00 -19.28 -0.56
C LEU A 177 6.23 -20.16 0.67
N LYS A 178 6.69 -21.40 0.48
CA LYS A 178 7.04 -22.31 1.58
C LYS A 178 8.20 -21.80 2.42
N GLN A 179 9.21 -21.20 1.80
CA GLN A 179 10.31 -20.56 2.53
C GLN A 179 9.82 -19.40 3.38
N LYS A 180 8.93 -18.55 2.85
CA LYS A 180 8.31 -17.45 3.59
C LYS A 180 7.42 -17.93 4.74
N GLU A 181 6.66 -19.02 4.56
CA GLU A 181 5.92 -19.68 5.64
C GLU A 181 6.85 -20.04 6.80
N LEU A 182 7.93 -20.75 6.53
CA LEU A 182 8.92 -21.14 7.54
C LEU A 182 9.62 -19.96 8.21
N GLU A 183 9.86 -18.88 7.47
CA GLU A 183 10.41 -17.64 8.00
C GLU A 183 9.45 -17.01 9.02
N PHE A 184 8.16 -16.88 8.68
CA PHE A 184 7.15 -16.36 9.60
C PHE A 184 6.92 -17.27 10.81
N GLU A 185 7.01 -18.59 10.65
CA GLU A 185 6.97 -19.52 11.79
C GLU A 185 8.12 -19.26 12.77
N ARG A 186 9.34 -19.08 12.28
CA ARG A 186 10.53 -18.77 13.11
C ARG A 186 10.40 -17.42 13.83
N GLN A 187 9.77 -16.45 13.17
CA GLN A 187 9.48 -15.13 13.76
C GLN A 187 8.30 -15.18 14.76
N GLY A 188 7.63 -16.33 14.93
CA GLY A 188 6.47 -16.48 15.79
C GLY A 188 5.15 -15.95 15.20
N ASN A 189 5.17 -15.46 13.95
CA ASN A 189 3.99 -14.94 13.28
C ASN A 189 3.15 -16.06 12.64
N GLN A 190 2.46 -16.82 13.47
CA GLN A 190 1.65 -17.96 13.06
C GLN A 190 0.50 -17.61 12.10
N VAL A 191 0.01 -16.39 12.14
CA VAL A 191 -1.08 -15.93 11.28
C VAL A 191 -0.59 -15.82 9.84
N LYS A 192 0.52 -15.10 9.61
CA LYS A 192 1.13 -14.98 8.29
C LYS A 192 1.63 -16.33 7.79
N ALA A 193 2.25 -17.15 8.63
CA ALA A 193 2.68 -18.49 8.25
C ALA A 193 1.54 -19.31 7.65
N LYS A 194 0.37 -19.33 8.28
CA LYS A 194 -0.82 -20.04 7.78
C LYS A 194 -1.41 -19.43 6.51
N GLU A 195 -1.32 -18.13 6.34
CA GLU A 195 -1.72 -17.45 5.11
C GLU A 195 -0.86 -17.94 3.93
N TYR A 196 0.47 -17.93 4.10
CA TYR A 196 1.41 -18.43 3.10
C TYR A 196 1.28 -19.93 2.82
N ALA A 197 0.91 -20.74 3.82
CA ALA A 197 0.67 -22.18 3.66
C ALA A 197 -0.55 -22.51 2.79
N GLN A 198 -1.56 -21.64 2.76
CA GLN A 198 -2.83 -21.92 2.09
C GLN A 198 -2.96 -21.24 0.72
N ILE A 199 -2.27 -20.11 0.51
CA ILE A 199 -2.49 -19.24 -0.66
C ILE A 199 -2.25 -19.94 -1.98
N TYR A 200 -1.20 -20.77 -2.09
CA TYR A 200 -0.89 -21.48 -3.32
C TYR A 200 -2.05 -22.39 -3.75
N LYS A 201 -2.54 -23.20 -2.81
CA LYS A 201 -3.68 -24.09 -3.07
C LYS A 201 -4.94 -23.33 -3.46
N ILE A 202 -5.24 -22.22 -2.79
CA ILE A 202 -6.42 -21.40 -3.08
C ILE A 202 -6.36 -20.87 -4.53
N VAL A 203 -5.20 -20.42 -4.98
CA VAL A 203 -5.00 -19.94 -6.34
C VAL A 203 -5.13 -21.07 -7.36
N MET A 204 -4.53 -22.25 -7.09
CA MET A 204 -4.66 -23.40 -7.99
C MET A 204 -6.10 -23.90 -8.08
N ASP A 205 -6.81 -24.01 -6.96
CA ASP A 205 -8.22 -24.36 -6.93
C ASP A 205 -9.11 -23.34 -7.71
N LEU A 206 -8.70 -22.07 -7.76
CA LEU A 206 -9.37 -21.06 -8.58
C LEU A 206 -9.07 -21.25 -10.07
N PHE A 207 -7.81 -21.51 -10.44
CA PHE A 207 -7.43 -21.79 -11.83
C PHE A 207 -8.18 -23.01 -12.37
N ASP A 208 -8.26 -24.08 -11.60
CA ASP A 208 -9.02 -25.28 -11.97
C ASP A 208 -10.49 -24.94 -12.23
N LYS A 209 -11.13 -24.16 -11.37
CA LYS A 209 -12.53 -23.72 -11.55
C LYS A 209 -12.70 -22.87 -12.82
N VAL A 210 -11.79 -21.94 -13.07
CA VAL A 210 -11.86 -21.08 -14.27
C VAL A 210 -11.71 -21.93 -15.53
N VAL A 211 -10.80 -22.91 -15.54
CA VAL A 211 -10.62 -23.86 -16.65
C VAL A 211 -11.81 -24.79 -16.80
N ASP A 212 -12.41 -25.27 -15.71
CA ASP A 212 -13.58 -26.14 -15.76
C ASP A 212 -14.81 -25.46 -16.37
N PHE A 213 -15.01 -24.17 -16.06
CA PHE A 213 -16.20 -23.43 -16.52
C PHE A 213 -16.00 -22.70 -17.83
N LEU A 214 -14.80 -22.20 -18.10
CA LEU A 214 -14.51 -21.30 -19.23
C LEU A 214 -13.36 -21.80 -20.12
N GLY A 215 -12.84 -22.99 -19.89
CA GLY A 215 -11.60 -23.49 -20.50
C GLY A 215 -11.57 -23.49 -22.02
N ASP A 216 -12.72 -23.64 -22.67
CA ASP A 216 -12.84 -23.70 -24.14
C ASP A 216 -13.16 -22.32 -24.76
N GLU A 217 -13.40 -21.30 -23.93
CA GLU A 217 -13.66 -19.92 -24.38
C GLU A 217 -12.34 -19.22 -24.73
N VAL A 218 -12.46 -18.20 -25.60
CA VAL A 218 -11.36 -17.29 -25.97
C VAL A 218 -11.68 -15.92 -25.41
N LEU A 219 -10.88 -15.45 -24.48
CA LEU A 219 -11.10 -14.17 -23.78
C LEU A 219 -9.94 -13.20 -24.03
N PRO A 220 -10.21 -11.89 -24.13
CA PRO A 220 -9.17 -10.89 -24.03
C PRO A 220 -8.49 -10.94 -22.64
N VAL A 221 -7.18 -10.63 -22.57
CA VAL A 221 -6.41 -10.65 -21.33
C VAL A 221 -7.07 -9.87 -20.18
N LYS A 222 -7.72 -8.75 -20.50
CA LYS A 222 -8.43 -7.94 -19.52
C LYS A 222 -9.62 -8.69 -18.90
N GLU A 223 -10.46 -9.30 -19.73
CA GLU A 223 -11.62 -10.05 -19.23
C GLU A 223 -11.20 -11.28 -18.42
N TYR A 224 -10.13 -11.95 -18.84
CA TYR A 224 -9.53 -13.04 -18.07
C TYR A 224 -8.99 -12.56 -16.71
N ALA A 225 -8.30 -11.41 -16.66
CA ALA A 225 -7.82 -10.80 -15.42
C ALA A 225 -8.98 -10.40 -14.49
N ASP A 226 -10.05 -9.78 -15.03
CA ASP A 226 -11.24 -9.38 -14.27
C ASP A 226 -11.95 -10.61 -13.64
N ILE A 227 -12.00 -11.74 -14.34
CA ILE A 227 -12.55 -13.01 -13.81
C ILE A 227 -11.70 -13.54 -12.66
N LEU A 228 -10.39 -13.57 -12.82
CA LEU A 228 -9.49 -13.99 -11.73
C LEU A 228 -9.60 -13.06 -10.52
N ASP A 229 -9.69 -11.76 -10.74
CA ASP A 229 -9.85 -10.77 -9.66
C ASP A 229 -11.16 -10.99 -8.88
N ALA A 230 -12.27 -11.22 -9.57
CA ALA A 230 -13.53 -11.57 -8.92
C ALA A 230 -13.41 -12.87 -8.08
N GLY A 231 -12.63 -13.84 -8.57
CA GLY A 231 -12.32 -15.07 -7.83
C GLY A 231 -11.47 -14.80 -6.59
N PHE A 232 -10.44 -13.95 -6.69
CA PHE A 232 -9.60 -13.54 -5.56
C PHE A 232 -10.38 -12.73 -4.53
N GLU A 233 -11.31 -11.86 -4.95
CA GLU A 233 -12.21 -11.13 -4.05
C GLU A 233 -13.13 -12.05 -3.24
N ALA A 234 -13.59 -13.14 -3.83
CA ALA A 234 -14.43 -14.13 -3.16
C ALA A 234 -13.66 -15.07 -2.23
N ALA A 235 -12.37 -15.29 -2.51
CA ALA A 235 -11.54 -16.22 -1.75
C ALA A 235 -11.16 -15.69 -0.37
N ARG A 236 -11.13 -16.58 0.61
CA ARG A 236 -10.84 -16.27 2.03
C ARG A 236 -9.90 -17.30 2.62
N VAL A 237 -8.98 -16.85 3.45
CA VAL A 237 -8.14 -17.72 4.29
C VAL A 237 -8.76 -17.82 5.67
N GLY A 238 -8.99 -19.07 6.12
CA GLY A 238 -9.42 -19.36 7.48
C GLY A 238 -8.22 -19.59 8.39
N VAL A 239 -8.21 -18.93 9.54
CA VAL A 239 -7.17 -19.13 10.56
C VAL A 239 -7.73 -20.01 11.67
N ILE A 240 -7.11 -21.18 11.93
CA ILE A 240 -7.44 -22.04 13.06
C ILE A 240 -6.56 -21.64 14.25
N PRO A 241 -7.11 -21.46 15.48
CA PRO A 241 -6.32 -20.96 16.60
C PRO A 241 -5.23 -21.98 17.00
N PRO A 242 -3.97 -21.58 17.09
CA PRO A 242 -2.95 -22.39 17.76
C PRO A 242 -3.04 -22.15 19.26
N GLY A 243 -3.12 -23.23 20.05
CA GLY A 243 -3.09 -23.17 21.53
C GLY A 243 -4.49 -23.16 22.18
N ASN A 244 -4.51 -23.55 23.47
CA ASN A 244 -5.75 -23.86 24.16
C ASN A 244 -6.25 -22.77 25.11
N ASP A 245 -5.42 -21.80 25.53
CA ASP A 245 -5.80 -20.76 26.50
C ASP A 245 -5.65 -19.36 25.88
N LYS A 246 -6.69 -18.93 25.16
CA LYS A 246 -6.76 -17.64 24.47
C LYS A 246 -8.15 -17.05 24.55
N VAL A 247 -8.24 -15.73 24.63
CA VAL A 247 -9.50 -15.00 24.47
C VAL A 247 -9.99 -15.15 23.03
N THR A 248 -11.21 -15.59 22.84
CA THR A 248 -11.83 -15.67 21.52
C THR A 248 -12.49 -14.34 21.19
N ILE A 249 -12.07 -13.74 20.07
CA ILE A 249 -12.66 -12.50 19.55
C ILE A 249 -13.29 -12.79 18.20
N GLY A 250 -14.56 -12.39 18.01
CA GLY A 250 -15.22 -12.72 16.76
C GLY A 250 -16.54 -12.01 16.48
N ASP A 251 -17.18 -12.47 15.41
CA ASP A 251 -18.45 -11.94 14.92
C ASP A 251 -19.63 -12.78 15.44
N ILE A 252 -20.76 -12.13 15.69
CA ILE A 252 -21.97 -12.80 16.20
C ILE A 252 -22.51 -13.90 15.29
N GLU A 253 -22.29 -13.79 13.98
CA GLU A 253 -22.83 -14.75 13.01
C GLU A 253 -21.94 -15.98 12.85
N ARG A 254 -20.63 -15.76 12.88
CA ARG A 254 -19.65 -16.78 12.55
C ARG A 254 -19.09 -17.51 13.75
N THR A 255 -18.76 -16.77 14.81
CA THR A 255 -18.01 -17.32 15.94
C THR A 255 -18.85 -18.28 16.77
N ARG A 256 -18.35 -19.49 16.96
CA ARG A 256 -19.00 -20.53 17.75
C ARG A 256 -18.38 -20.60 19.14
N LEU A 257 -19.09 -20.03 20.10
CA LEU A 257 -18.65 -20.00 21.50
C LEU A 257 -19.05 -21.29 22.23
N ASN A 258 -18.10 -21.93 22.90
CA ASN A 258 -18.33 -23.11 23.72
C ASN A 258 -17.75 -22.87 25.12
N HIS A 259 -18.55 -23.18 26.15
CA HIS A 259 -18.11 -23.12 27.56
C HIS A 259 -17.52 -21.77 28.01
N ILE A 260 -18.12 -20.67 27.56
CA ILE A 260 -17.71 -19.32 27.93
C ILE A 260 -18.33 -18.92 29.26
N LYS A 261 -17.51 -18.37 30.19
CA LYS A 261 -17.96 -17.82 31.46
C LYS A 261 -18.23 -16.33 31.40
N ILE A 262 -17.39 -15.60 30.63
CA ILE A 262 -17.46 -14.15 30.52
C ILE A 262 -17.56 -13.77 29.05
N LEU A 263 -18.55 -12.96 28.71
CA LEU A 263 -18.74 -12.43 27.38
C LEU A 263 -18.70 -10.89 27.39
N PHE A 264 -17.81 -10.32 26.64
CA PHE A 264 -17.81 -8.90 26.27
C PHE A 264 -18.48 -8.75 24.91
N PHE A 265 -19.67 -8.18 24.88
CA PHE A 265 -20.38 -7.86 23.66
C PHE A 265 -20.16 -6.37 23.35
N ILE A 266 -19.28 -6.07 22.40
CA ILE A 266 -18.82 -4.72 22.12
C ILE A 266 -19.46 -4.12 20.87
N GLY A 267 -19.54 -2.78 20.81
CA GLY A 267 -20.08 -2.06 19.65
C GLY A 267 -21.57 -2.31 19.40
N VAL A 268 -22.36 -2.44 20.47
CA VAL A 268 -23.81 -2.68 20.37
C VAL A 268 -24.54 -1.40 20.01
N ASN A 269 -24.26 -0.91 18.82
CA ASN A 269 -24.85 0.31 18.25
C ASN A 269 -25.94 -0.01 17.23
N ASP A 270 -26.83 0.95 17.00
CA ASP A 270 -27.89 0.85 16.02
C ASP A 270 -27.33 0.68 14.60
N GLY A 271 -27.90 -0.24 13.83
CA GLY A 271 -27.40 -0.60 12.50
C GLY A 271 -26.21 -1.57 12.47
N VAL A 272 -25.50 -1.77 13.60
CA VAL A 272 -24.40 -2.71 13.74
C VAL A 272 -24.88 -4.00 14.44
N VAL A 273 -25.68 -3.87 15.49
CA VAL A 273 -26.25 -5.01 16.23
C VAL A 273 -27.73 -4.74 16.54
N PRO A 274 -28.65 -5.48 15.92
CA PRO A 274 -28.47 -6.36 14.75
C PRO A 274 -28.10 -5.56 13.50
N LYS A 275 -27.39 -6.20 12.56
CA LYS A 275 -27.06 -5.58 11.27
C LYS A 275 -28.34 -5.14 10.55
N ALA A 276 -28.37 -3.90 10.09
CA ALA A 276 -29.45 -3.42 9.23
C ALA A 276 -29.42 -4.23 7.93
N GLY A 277 -30.52 -4.91 7.60
CA GLY A 277 -30.65 -5.60 6.33
C GLY A 277 -30.59 -4.57 5.18
N ASN A 278 -29.70 -4.75 4.23
CA ASN A 278 -29.71 -3.95 3.01
C ASN A 278 -31.06 -4.17 2.28
N ALA A 279 -31.93 -3.18 2.39
CA ALA A 279 -33.16 -3.12 1.60
C ALA A 279 -32.76 -2.62 0.20
N GLY A 280 -32.45 -3.52 -0.72
CA GLY A 280 -32.11 -3.14 -2.09
C GLY A 280 -31.39 -4.30 -2.78
N GLY A 281 -32.14 -5.15 -3.43
CA GLY A 281 -31.65 -6.14 -4.40
C GLY A 281 -32.41 -5.94 -5.71
N ILE A 282 -31.89 -6.51 -6.79
CA ILE A 282 -32.54 -6.53 -8.11
C ILE A 282 -33.93 -7.19 -8.00
N ILE A 283 -34.10 -8.14 -7.05
CA ILE A 283 -35.32 -8.89 -6.83
C ILE A 283 -36.01 -8.34 -5.58
N SER A 284 -37.21 -7.81 -5.73
CA SER A 284 -38.06 -7.34 -4.64
C SER A 284 -38.57 -8.50 -3.75
N GLN A 285 -38.99 -8.20 -2.52
CA GLN A 285 -39.55 -9.21 -1.62
C GLN A 285 -40.78 -9.93 -2.21
N PHE A 286 -41.61 -9.22 -2.94
CA PHE A 286 -42.81 -9.79 -3.61
C PHE A 286 -42.42 -10.74 -4.75
N GLU A 287 -41.43 -10.43 -5.53
CA GLU A 287 -40.88 -11.32 -6.56
C GLU A 287 -40.25 -12.56 -5.95
N ARG A 288 -39.52 -12.42 -4.82
CA ARG A 288 -38.98 -13.55 -4.07
C ARG A 288 -40.07 -14.53 -3.60
N GLU A 289 -41.15 -14.00 -3.06
CA GLU A 289 -42.27 -14.83 -2.60
C GLU A 289 -42.90 -15.63 -3.78
N LYS A 290 -42.98 -15.02 -4.96
CA LYS A 290 -43.42 -15.72 -6.17
C LYS A 290 -42.44 -16.80 -6.64
N MET A 291 -41.14 -16.51 -6.61
CA MET A 291 -40.11 -17.48 -6.99
C MET A 291 -40.06 -18.68 -6.04
N VAL A 292 -40.20 -18.46 -4.73
CA VAL A 292 -40.30 -19.52 -3.72
C VAL A 292 -41.55 -20.39 -3.98
N ALA A 293 -42.68 -19.77 -4.40
CA ALA A 293 -43.89 -20.51 -4.78
C ALA A 293 -43.66 -21.37 -6.04
N CYS A 294 -42.69 -21.04 -6.88
CA CYS A 294 -42.23 -21.83 -8.01
C CYS A 294 -41.13 -22.85 -7.67
N HIS A 295 -40.90 -23.14 -6.38
CA HIS A 295 -39.85 -24.05 -5.88
C HIS A 295 -38.42 -23.63 -6.21
N LEU A 296 -38.16 -22.33 -6.40
CA LEU A 296 -36.81 -21.80 -6.55
C LEU A 296 -36.24 -21.46 -5.17
N GLU A 297 -35.15 -22.10 -4.80
CA GLU A 297 -34.42 -21.78 -3.57
C GLU A 297 -33.62 -20.48 -3.77
N LEU A 298 -33.90 -19.49 -2.96
CA LEU A 298 -33.20 -18.20 -2.95
C LEU A 298 -32.49 -17.98 -1.62
N ALA A 299 -31.39 -17.24 -1.66
CA ALA A 299 -30.73 -16.78 -0.42
C ALA A 299 -31.72 -15.99 0.46
N PRO A 300 -31.55 -15.98 1.80
CA PRO A 300 -32.47 -15.33 2.74
C PRO A 300 -32.77 -13.88 2.39
N GLY A 301 -34.06 -13.52 2.37
CA GLY A 301 -34.51 -12.15 2.15
C GLY A 301 -34.25 -11.24 3.35
N ALA A 302 -34.52 -9.92 3.21
CA ALA A 302 -34.29 -8.95 4.29
C ALA A 302 -35.02 -9.31 5.59
N ARG A 303 -36.27 -9.79 5.50
CA ARG A 303 -37.08 -10.22 6.65
C ARG A 303 -36.48 -11.44 7.36
N GLU A 304 -36.06 -12.43 6.59
CA GLU A 304 -35.44 -13.65 7.12
C GLU A 304 -34.09 -13.33 7.76
N LYS A 305 -33.29 -12.46 7.16
CA LYS A 305 -32.02 -11.99 7.73
C LYS A 305 -32.21 -11.35 9.11
N VAL A 306 -33.26 -10.56 9.33
CA VAL A 306 -33.57 -9.98 10.65
C VAL A 306 -33.85 -11.07 11.69
N PHE A 307 -34.59 -12.13 11.34
CA PHE A 307 -34.81 -13.25 12.26
C PHE A 307 -33.53 -14.02 12.53
N ILE A 308 -32.71 -14.27 11.54
CA ILE A 308 -31.40 -14.91 11.68
C ILE A 308 -30.50 -14.07 12.60
N GLN A 309 -30.44 -12.75 12.41
CA GLN A 309 -29.68 -11.84 13.29
C GLN A 309 -30.15 -11.90 14.75
N ARG A 310 -31.47 -11.91 14.98
CA ARG A 310 -32.03 -12.04 16.34
C ARG A 310 -31.71 -13.40 16.96
N PHE A 311 -31.69 -14.44 16.15
CA PHE A 311 -31.32 -15.77 16.62
C PHE A 311 -29.85 -15.85 17.02
N TYR A 312 -28.95 -15.30 16.22
CA TYR A 312 -27.53 -15.20 16.57
C TYR A 312 -27.28 -14.33 17.82
N LEU A 313 -28.01 -13.22 17.93
CA LEU A 313 -27.96 -12.39 19.12
C LEU A 313 -28.34 -13.21 20.37
N TYR A 314 -29.47 -13.93 20.32
CA TYR A 314 -29.90 -14.79 21.39
C TYR A 314 -28.85 -15.87 21.73
N LEU A 315 -28.32 -16.56 20.72
CA LEU A 315 -27.28 -17.57 20.90
C LEU A 315 -26.04 -17.04 21.62
N ASN A 316 -25.59 -15.84 21.29
CA ASN A 316 -24.37 -15.27 21.87
C ASN A 316 -24.64 -14.79 23.34
N VAL A 317 -25.71 -14.04 23.59
CA VAL A 317 -25.95 -13.46 24.92
C VAL A 317 -26.36 -14.49 25.98
N THR A 318 -26.79 -15.67 25.56
CA THR A 318 -27.14 -16.78 26.48
C THR A 318 -25.99 -17.76 26.74
N LYS A 319 -24.82 -17.54 26.16
CA LYS A 319 -23.63 -18.41 26.33
C LYS A 319 -22.87 -18.20 27.64
N PRO A 320 -22.62 -16.94 28.09
CA PRO A 320 -21.84 -16.74 29.30
C PRO A 320 -22.58 -17.28 30.54
N SER A 321 -21.83 -17.98 31.41
CA SER A 321 -22.40 -18.51 32.66
C SER A 321 -22.34 -17.50 33.81
N ASP A 322 -21.33 -16.61 33.83
CA ASP A 322 -21.04 -15.78 35.00
C ASP A 322 -21.29 -14.29 34.73
N PHE A 323 -20.72 -13.74 33.64
CA PHE A 323 -20.79 -12.30 33.37
C PHE A 323 -21.07 -12.00 31.87
N LEU A 324 -21.96 -11.04 31.65
CA LEU A 324 -22.22 -10.45 30.34
C LEU A 324 -21.99 -8.93 30.39
N TYR A 325 -21.01 -8.44 29.65
CA TYR A 325 -20.78 -7.04 29.46
C TYR A 325 -21.32 -6.63 28.09
N VAL A 326 -22.16 -5.61 28.04
CA VAL A 326 -22.69 -5.03 26.78
C VAL A 326 -22.24 -3.59 26.69
N THR A 327 -21.44 -3.29 25.67
CA THR A 327 -20.89 -1.94 25.48
C THR A 327 -21.31 -1.35 24.14
N PHE A 328 -21.45 -0.03 24.09
CA PHE A 328 -21.70 0.73 22.86
C PHE A 328 -20.94 2.05 22.89
N SER A 329 -20.63 2.57 21.71
CA SER A 329 -19.92 3.85 21.55
C SER A 329 -20.90 4.98 21.35
N LYS A 330 -20.60 6.18 21.87
CA LYS A 330 -21.36 7.40 21.63
C LYS A 330 -21.00 8.09 20.33
N VAL A 331 -19.75 7.91 19.89
CA VAL A 331 -19.20 8.48 18.65
C VAL A 331 -18.40 7.43 17.90
N ASN A 332 -18.31 7.59 16.57
CA ASN A 332 -17.41 6.78 15.74
C ASN A 332 -16.01 7.44 15.63
N ALA A 333 -15.11 6.83 14.88
CA ALA A 333 -13.75 7.33 14.64
C ALA A 333 -13.72 8.74 13.98
N ASP A 334 -14.76 9.09 13.21
CA ASP A 334 -14.89 10.41 12.56
C ASP A 334 -15.53 11.47 13.47
N GLY A 335 -15.81 11.15 14.76
CA GLY A 335 -16.49 12.05 15.69
C GLY A 335 -18.01 12.17 15.49
N LYS A 336 -18.63 11.37 14.61
CA LYS A 336 -20.08 11.38 14.39
C LYS A 336 -20.80 10.64 15.51
N ALA A 337 -21.91 11.19 16.00
CA ALA A 337 -22.71 10.60 17.04
C ALA A 337 -23.31 9.25 16.60
N LEU A 338 -23.15 8.23 17.44
CA LEU A 338 -23.75 6.91 17.29
C LEU A 338 -24.91 6.72 18.25
N ARG A 339 -25.94 6.01 17.79
CA ARG A 339 -27.08 5.63 18.62
C ARG A 339 -26.87 4.23 19.20
N ARG A 340 -27.30 4.02 20.44
CA ARG A 340 -27.34 2.70 21.05
C ARG A 340 -28.36 1.82 20.35
N SER A 341 -28.08 0.53 20.23
CA SER A 341 -29.03 -0.47 19.73
C SER A 341 -30.31 -0.56 20.60
N TYR A 342 -31.45 -0.85 19.97
CA TYR A 342 -32.68 -1.13 20.68
C TYR A 342 -32.54 -2.33 21.65
N PHE A 343 -31.59 -3.22 21.38
CA PHE A 343 -31.29 -4.36 22.21
C PHE A 343 -30.88 -3.95 23.64
N VAL A 344 -30.09 -2.90 23.80
CA VAL A 344 -29.73 -2.32 25.11
C VAL A 344 -30.99 -1.89 25.86
N GLY A 345 -31.94 -1.27 25.17
CA GLY A 345 -33.23 -0.89 25.77
C GLY A 345 -34.08 -2.10 26.22
N THR A 346 -33.98 -3.23 25.50
CA THR A 346 -34.62 -4.47 25.85
C THR A 346 -34.01 -5.08 27.12
N LEU A 347 -32.68 -5.09 27.22
CA LEU A 347 -31.98 -5.57 28.41
C LEU A 347 -32.32 -4.74 29.66
N LEU A 348 -32.35 -3.41 29.54
CA LEU A 348 -32.75 -2.53 30.67
C LEU A 348 -34.18 -2.74 31.12
N LYS A 349 -35.08 -3.13 30.23
CA LYS A 349 -36.44 -3.52 30.61
C LYS A 349 -36.50 -4.88 31.36
N MET A 350 -35.62 -5.83 30.97
CA MET A 350 -35.53 -7.13 31.63
C MET A 350 -34.85 -7.05 33.00
N PHE A 351 -33.91 -6.09 33.16
CA PHE A 351 -33.12 -5.88 34.38
C PHE A 351 -33.28 -4.41 34.84
N PRO A 352 -34.41 -4.04 35.46
CA PRO A 352 -34.70 -2.64 35.80
C PRO A 352 -33.73 -2.01 36.82
N GLU A 353 -33.07 -2.87 37.62
CA GLU A 353 -32.06 -2.45 38.61
C GLU A 353 -30.70 -2.07 37.99
N LYS A 354 -30.50 -2.34 36.71
CA LYS A 354 -29.27 -2.02 36.02
C LYS A 354 -29.34 -0.66 35.33
N THR A 355 -28.26 0.09 35.40
CA THR A 355 -28.07 1.37 34.72
C THR A 355 -26.94 1.31 33.74
N VAL A 356 -26.94 2.24 32.78
CA VAL A 356 -25.82 2.39 31.87
C VAL A 356 -24.74 3.21 32.56
N GLU A 357 -23.58 2.62 32.70
CA GLU A 357 -22.39 3.33 33.21
C GLU A 357 -21.65 3.97 32.06
N GLU A 358 -21.27 5.21 32.24
CA GLU A 358 -20.41 5.93 31.30
C GLU A 358 -18.97 5.72 31.71
N ILE A 359 -18.17 5.20 30.78
CA ILE A 359 -16.74 4.99 30.98
C ILE A 359 -16.03 6.15 30.31
N GLU A 360 -15.50 7.05 31.11
CA GLU A 360 -14.57 8.06 30.64
C GLU A 360 -13.18 7.44 30.55
N GLU A 361 -12.43 7.77 29.49
CA GLU A 361 -11.00 7.46 29.40
C GLU A 361 -10.24 8.34 30.40
N THR A 362 -10.36 8.03 31.68
CA THR A 362 -9.53 8.68 32.69
C THR A 362 -8.23 7.92 32.82
N THR A 363 -7.14 8.65 32.77
CA THR A 363 -5.79 8.22 33.17
C THR A 363 -5.75 7.94 34.68
N SER A 364 -6.39 6.86 35.10
CA SER A 364 -6.40 6.41 36.48
C SER A 364 -5.37 5.31 36.72
N ALA A 365 -5.09 5.00 37.98
CA ALA A 365 -4.25 3.85 38.36
C ALA A 365 -4.69 2.54 37.71
N ASP A 366 -5.97 2.42 37.34
CA ASP A 366 -6.54 1.27 36.65
C ASP A 366 -5.97 1.05 35.23
N CYS A 367 -5.32 2.06 34.64
CA CYS A 367 -4.64 1.92 33.33
C CYS A 367 -3.28 1.24 33.45
N ILE A 368 -2.71 1.17 34.67
CA ILE A 368 -1.39 0.59 34.93
C ILE A 368 -1.54 -0.91 35.16
N MET A 369 -1.50 -1.69 34.09
CA MET A 369 -1.67 -3.14 34.13
C MET A 369 -0.42 -3.91 33.74
N THR A 370 0.25 -3.50 32.67
CA THR A 370 1.50 -4.08 32.19
C THR A 370 2.51 -2.98 31.90
N PRO A 371 3.81 -3.26 31.81
CA PRO A 371 4.77 -2.24 31.39
C PRO A 371 4.42 -1.61 30.03
N LYS A 372 3.99 -2.41 29.04
CA LYS A 372 3.62 -1.87 27.72
C LYS A 372 2.40 -0.96 27.78
N SER A 373 1.32 -1.40 28.46
CA SER A 373 0.09 -0.60 28.55
C SER A 373 0.28 0.69 29.35
N SER A 374 1.23 0.71 30.28
CA SER A 374 1.52 1.86 31.14
C SER A 374 2.45 2.89 30.47
N MET A 375 3.11 2.53 29.36
CA MET A 375 4.03 3.42 28.65
C MET A 375 3.32 4.68 28.12
N ALA A 376 2.08 4.55 27.61
CA ALA A 376 1.28 5.68 27.16
C ALA A 376 1.05 6.69 28.31
N PHE A 377 0.68 6.20 29.51
CA PHE A 377 0.51 7.06 30.69
C PHE A 377 1.82 7.75 31.11
N PHE A 378 2.95 7.04 31.00
CA PHE A 378 4.25 7.63 31.26
C PHE A 378 4.59 8.75 30.26
N LEU A 379 4.35 8.53 28.96
CA LEU A 379 4.62 9.53 27.90
C LEU A 379 3.68 10.74 28.00
N GLU A 380 2.40 10.56 28.32
CA GLU A 380 1.47 11.67 28.56
C GLU A 380 1.95 12.55 29.73
N GLY A 381 2.46 11.96 30.80
CA GLY A 381 2.98 12.70 31.94
C GLY A 381 4.24 13.53 31.64
N LEU A 382 4.95 13.26 30.53
CA LEU A 382 6.06 14.11 30.07
C LEU A 382 5.58 15.45 29.46
N GLN A 383 4.32 15.50 29.01
CA GLN A 383 3.71 16.69 28.39
C GLN A 383 2.90 17.53 29.37
N ASP A 384 2.65 16.99 30.59
CA ASP A 384 1.80 17.66 31.58
C ASP A 384 2.51 18.87 32.19
N ASP A 385 1.94 20.05 32.01
CA ASP A 385 2.50 21.31 32.50
C ASP A 385 2.26 21.42 34.03
N ASP A 386 3.30 21.75 34.78
CA ASP A 386 3.42 21.80 36.25
C ASP A 386 2.39 22.70 37.00
N ARG A 387 1.37 23.22 36.30
CA ARG A 387 0.53 24.35 36.77
C ARG A 387 -0.80 23.98 37.42
N ALA A 388 -1.18 22.71 37.46
CA ALA A 388 -2.46 22.34 38.03
C ALA A 388 -2.36 21.91 39.51
N SER A 389 -3.11 22.61 40.36
CA SER A 389 -3.13 22.47 41.83
C SER A 389 -4.22 21.51 42.36
N ASP A 390 -4.76 20.61 41.52
CA ASP A 390 -5.86 19.75 41.91
C ASP A 390 -5.37 18.45 42.58
N PHE A 391 -6.12 17.98 43.61
CA PHE A 391 -5.77 16.80 44.42
C PHE A 391 -5.65 15.51 43.59
N SER A 392 -6.42 15.40 42.54
CA SER A 392 -6.34 14.26 41.59
C SER A 392 -5.00 14.24 40.85
N GLN A 393 -4.36 15.38 40.70
CA GLN A 393 -3.06 15.52 40.04
C GLN A 393 -1.89 15.09 40.93
N VAL A 394 -2.03 15.21 42.26
CA VAL A 394 -1.00 14.74 43.19
C VAL A 394 -0.86 13.22 43.17
N GLU A 395 -1.97 12.49 43.05
CA GLU A 395 -1.93 11.03 42.90
C GLU A 395 -1.38 10.60 41.54
N LYS A 396 -1.80 11.26 40.45
CA LYS A 396 -1.22 11.04 39.10
C LYS A 396 0.29 11.24 39.10
N ARG A 397 0.78 12.30 39.75
CA ARG A 397 2.20 12.60 39.84
C ARG A 397 2.99 11.56 40.64
N LYS A 398 2.43 11.04 41.74
CA LYS A 398 3.03 9.93 42.49
C LYS A 398 3.16 8.67 41.64
N LEU A 399 2.09 8.31 40.91
CA LEU A 399 2.09 7.18 39.99
C LEU A 399 3.09 7.37 38.87
N TRP A 400 3.13 8.55 38.27
CA TRP A 400 4.07 8.87 37.21
C TRP A 400 5.53 8.76 37.69
N ASN A 401 5.84 9.29 38.89
CA ASN A 401 7.17 9.17 39.50
C ASN A 401 7.56 7.70 39.75
N ALA A 402 6.60 6.86 40.17
CA ALA A 402 6.86 5.45 40.39
C ALA A 402 7.14 4.72 39.08
N LEU A 403 6.36 5.00 38.01
CA LEU A 403 6.59 4.47 36.68
C LEU A 403 7.91 4.93 36.08
N SER A 404 8.22 6.22 36.20
CA SER A 404 9.51 6.79 35.78
C SER A 404 10.67 6.06 36.41
N LYS A 405 10.60 5.84 37.71
CA LYS A 405 11.61 5.07 38.44
C LYS A 405 11.72 3.64 37.91
N PHE A 406 10.58 2.98 37.66
CA PHE A 406 10.55 1.62 37.10
C PHE A 406 11.25 1.60 35.75
N TYR A 407 10.79 2.40 34.77
CA TYR A 407 11.33 2.40 33.42
C TYR A 407 12.80 2.80 33.32
N LEU A 408 13.30 3.65 34.21
CA LEU A 408 14.72 4.07 34.24
C LEU A 408 15.64 3.11 34.99
N THR A 409 15.09 2.19 35.79
CA THR A 409 15.89 1.22 36.56
C THR A 409 15.81 -0.20 36.06
N ASP A 410 14.72 -0.57 35.38
CA ASP A 410 14.53 -1.91 34.84
C ASP A 410 15.46 -2.18 33.65
N SER A 411 16.14 -3.33 33.64
CA SER A 411 17.15 -3.66 32.62
C SER A 411 16.60 -3.84 31.23
N GLU A 412 15.34 -4.24 31.10
CA GLU A 412 14.66 -4.47 29.82
C GLU A 412 14.15 -3.16 29.21
N TRP A 413 13.53 -2.30 30.04
CA TRP A 413 12.86 -1.08 29.60
C TRP A 413 13.74 0.16 29.55
N LYS A 414 14.83 0.18 30.29
CA LYS A 414 15.75 1.33 30.38
C LYS A 414 16.30 1.79 29.02
N PRO A 415 16.84 0.92 28.15
CA PRO A 415 17.41 1.38 26.88
C PRO A 415 16.39 2.05 25.97
N GLU A 416 15.16 1.52 25.94
CA GLU A 416 14.07 2.07 25.14
C GLU A 416 13.57 3.39 25.72
N THR A 417 13.42 3.47 27.03
CA THR A 417 13.00 4.69 27.73
C THR A 417 14.02 5.81 27.58
N GLU A 418 15.31 5.53 27.71
CA GLU A 418 16.37 6.52 27.48
C GLU A 418 16.37 7.04 26.04
N LYS A 419 16.11 6.17 25.07
CA LYS A 419 15.96 6.56 23.66
C LYS A 419 14.74 7.46 23.44
N LEU A 420 13.59 7.11 24.04
CA LEU A 420 12.37 7.92 23.95
C LEU A 420 12.56 9.29 24.62
N LEU A 421 13.15 9.35 25.81
CA LEU A 421 13.45 10.60 26.50
C LEU A 421 14.45 11.46 25.73
N LYS A 422 15.49 10.85 25.18
CA LYS A 422 16.43 11.55 24.32
C LYS A 422 15.73 12.20 23.14
N THR A 423 14.85 11.46 22.47
CA THR A 423 14.07 11.98 21.33
C THR A 423 13.10 13.08 21.75
N ALA A 424 12.45 12.94 22.92
CA ALA A 424 11.47 13.92 23.41
C ALA A 424 12.13 15.26 23.80
N TYR A 425 13.37 15.23 24.32
CA TYR A 425 14.11 16.40 24.78
C TYR A 425 15.29 16.78 23.90
N GLU A 426 15.47 16.11 22.77
CA GLU A 426 16.55 16.45 21.83
C GLU A 426 16.25 17.81 21.18
N VAL A 427 17.01 18.81 21.60
CA VAL A 427 17.03 20.09 20.91
C VAL A 427 17.89 19.89 19.66
N HIS A 428 17.27 20.01 18.51
CA HIS A 428 17.97 19.95 17.25
C HIS A 428 19.03 21.06 17.22
N SER A 429 20.29 20.70 17.38
CA SER A 429 21.40 21.62 17.20
C SER A 429 21.98 21.43 15.81
N ASP A 430 22.10 22.53 15.08
CA ASP A 430 22.82 22.53 13.82
C ASP A 430 24.29 22.15 14.07
N GLU A 431 24.66 20.91 13.80
CA GLU A 431 26.07 20.48 13.89
C GLU A 431 26.81 21.01 12.67
N PRO A 432 27.84 21.84 12.85
CA PRO A 432 28.66 22.33 11.76
C PRO A 432 29.46 21.18 11.13
N ILE A 433 29.46 21.12 9.81
CA ILE A 433 30.29 20.18 9.07
C ILE A 433 31.77 20.52 9.34
N SER A 434 32.58 19.50 9.60
CA SER A 434 34.01 19.70 9.89
C SER A 434 34.74 20.37 8.70
N HIS A 435 35.79 21.14 8.99
CA HIS A 435 36.57 21.84 7.96
C HIS A 435 37.11 20.87 6.89
N ALA A 436 37.54 19.67 7.29
CA ALA A 436 38.05 18.66 6.36
C ALA A 436 36.96 18.17 5.38
N VAL A 437 35.75 17.92 5.89
CA VAL A 437 34.60 17.54 5.05
C VAL A 437 34.18 18.69 4.15
N THR A 438 34.14 19.92 4.67
CA THR A 438 33.82 21.11 3.86
C THR A 438 34.82 21.28 2.71
N GLN A 439 36.10 21.11 2.98
CA GLN A 439 37.14 21.20 1.96
C GLN A 439 37.06 20.08 0.92
N ALA A 440 36.70 18.87 1.35
CA ALA A 440 36.48 17.74 0.43
C ALA A 440 35.27 17.95 -0.49
N LEU A 441 34.19 18.53 0.03
CA LEU A 441 32.94 18.74 -0.74
C LEU A 441 32.98 19.97 -1.67
N TYR A 442 33.60 21.06 -1.21
CA TYR A 442 33.54 22.36 -1.89
C TYR A 442 34.89 22.82 -2.47
N GLY A 443 35.97 22.09 -2.19
CA GLY A 443 37.31 22.47 -2.61
C GLY A 443 37.94 23.58 -1.76
N THR A 444 39.15 24.02 -2.13
CA THR A 444 39.89 25.12 -1.48
C THR A 444 39.47 26.49 -1.99
N VAL A 445 38.91 26.55 -3.20
CA VAL A 445 38.40 27.77 -3.86
C VAL A 445 36.90 27.58 -4.10
N LEU A 446 36.10 28.49 -3.54
CA LEU A 446 34.66 28.44 -3.69
C LEU A 446 34.21 29.15 -4.98
N GLU A 447 33.83 28.38 -5.98
CA GLU A 447 33.16 28.90 -7.17
C GLU A 447 31.69 29.17 -6.85
N ASN A 448 31.26 30.43 -6.95
CA ASN A 448 29.92 30.84 -6.61
C ASN A 448 29.17 31.45 -7.79
N SER A 449 27.86 31.20 -7.84
CA SER A 449 26.87 31.94 -8.61
C SER A 449 25.89 32.64 -7.69
N VAL A 450 25.17 33.63 -8.18
CA VAL A 450 24.15 34.36 -7.44
C VAL A 450 23.08 33.36 -6.92
N THR A 451 22.59 32.47 -7.77
CA THR A 451 21.63 31.42 -7.43
C THR A 451 22.10 30.47 -6.33
N ARG A 452 23.41 30.18 -6.30
CA ARG A 452 24.00 29.34 -5.25
C ARG A 452 24.01 30.05 -3.90
N LEU A 453 24.34 31.35 -3.89
CA LEU A 453 24.30 32.18 -2.68
C LEU A 453 22.88 32.38 -2.17
N GLU A 454 21.92 32.65 -3.05
CA GLU A 454 20.49 32.74 -2.70
C GLU A 454 19.98 31.43 -2.09
N ARG A 455 20.37 30.28 -2.66
CA ARG A 455 20.01 28.99 -2.13
C ARG A 455 20.57 28.76 -0.71
N PHE A 456 21.81 29.17 -0.47
CA PHE A 456 22.43 29.09 0.85
C PHE A 456 21.70 29.98 1.86
N ALA A 457 21.39 31.22 1.47
CA ALA A 457 20.69 32.17 2.34
C ALA A 457 19.25 31.70 2.67
N ALA A 458 18.58 31.03 1.72
CA ALA A 458 17.26 30.49 1.94
C ALA A 458 17.27 29.24 2.84
N CYS A 459 18.19 28.32 2.64
CA CYS A 459 18.35 27.10 3.42
C CYS A 459 19.73 26.47 3.22
N ALA A 460 20.58 26.54 4.25
CA ALA A 460 21.92 25.97 4.22
C ALA A 460 21.94 24.46 3.96
N TYR A 461 20.94 23.72 4.50
CA TYR A 461 20.78 22.28 4.27
C TYR A 461 20.44 21.97 2.80
N ALA A 462 19.54 22.70 2.19
CA ALA A 462 19.23 22.55 0.77
C ALA A 462 20.45 22.87 -0.12
N HIS A 463 21.27 23.87 0.26
CA HIS A 463 22.53 24.14 -0.40
C HIS A 463 23.50 22.97 -0.26
N TYR A 464 23.64 22.39 0.95
CA TYR A 464 24.49 21.23 1.19
C TYR A 464 24.10 20.03 0.32
N LEU A 465 22.81 19.71 0.26
CA LEU A 465 22.32 18.61 -0.60
C LEU A 465 22.61 18.84 -2.08
N ASN A 466 22.34 20.05 -2.59
CA ASN A 466 22.47 20.35 -4.02
C ASN A 466 23.92 20.56 -4.48
N TYR A 467 24.73 21.27 -3.70
CA TYR A 467 26.08 21.70 -4.10
C TYR A 467 27.21 20.96 -3.37
N GLY A 468 26.95 20.45 -2.18
CA GLY A 468 27.88 19.61 -1.43
C GLY A 468 27.79 18.16 -1.91
N LEU A 469 26.67 17.51 -1.64
CA LEU A 469 26.44 16.13 -2.05
C LEU A 469 26.09 15.98 -3.53
N ARG A 470 25.75 17.08 -4.21
CA ARG A 470 25.38 17.13 -5.63
C ARG A 470 24.25 16.15 -5.97
N LEU A 471 23.27 16.05 -5.07
CA LEU A 471 22.10 15.24 -5.32
C LEU A 471 21.37 15.73 -6.57
N LYS A 472 21.03 14.81 -7.43
CA LYS A 472 20.29 15.07 -8.65
C LYS A 472 18.94 14.37 -8.56
N GLU A 473 17.91 15.00 -9.10
CA GLU A 473 16.64 14.33 -9.32
C GLU A 473 16.81 13.15 -10.27
N ARG A 474 15.96 12.14 -10.10
CA ARG A 474 15.92 10.98 -10.99
C ARG A 474 15.66 11.43 -12.41
N GLN A 475 16.48 10.98 -13.34
CA GLN A 475 16.32 11.33 -14.76
C GLN A 475 15.06 10.64 -15.30
N LEU A 476 14.14 11.43 -15.81
CA LEU A 476 12.95 10.95 -16.51
C LEU A 476 13.06 11.36 -17.98
N LEU A 477 12.68 10.46 -18.89
CA LEU A 477 12.55 10.82 -20.29
C LEU A 477 11.26 11.62 -20.48
N GLU A 478 11.28 12.87 -20.11
CA GLU A 478 10.20 13.82 -20.32
C GLU A 478 10.63 14.89 -21.31
N PHE A 479 9.72 15.22 -22.21
CA PHE A 479 9.90 16.33 -23.14
C PHE A 479 9.34 17.60 -22.50
N ALA A 480 10.21 18.36 -21.88
CA ALA A 480 9.86 19.59 -21.17
C ALA A 480 9.80 20.81 -22.08
N SER A 481 9.18 21.89 -21.59
CA SER A 481 9.12 23.16 -22.33
C SER A 481 10.50 23.76 -22.60
N VAL A 482 11.48 23.47 -21.74
CA VAL A 482 12.88 23.89 -21.91
C VAL A 482 13.52 23.19 -23.12
N ASP A 483 13.24 21.89 -23.31
CA ASP A 483 13.77 21.13 -24.47
C ASP A 483 13.21 21.70 -25.77
N MET A 484 11.94 22.09 -25.82
CA MET A 484 11.34 22.78 -26.96
C MET A 484 12.05 24.10 -27.25
N GLY A 485 12.34 24.89 -26.20
CA GLY A 485 13.07 26.15 -26.34
C GLY A 485 14.45 25.95 -26.95
N ASN A 486 15.22 25.00 -26.44
CA ASN A 486 16.54 24.67 -26.92
C ASN A 486 16.50 24.21 -28.40
N ILE A 487 15.58 23.33 -28.76
CA ILE A 487 15.44 22.89 -30.17
C ILE A 487 15.07 24.04 -31.10
N TYR A 488 14.24 25.00 -30.67
CA TYR A 488 13.94 26.18 -31.46
C TYR A 488 15.18 27.04 -31.68
N HIS A 489 15.98 27.27 -30.64
CA HIS A 489 17.22 28.03 -30.74
C HIS A 489 18.24 27.32 -31.64
N ASP A 490 18.48 26.05 -31.43
CA ASP A 490 19.43 25.25 -32.21
C ASP A 490 19.01 25.17 -33.70
N ALA A 491 17.71 24.98 -33.96
CA ALA A 491 17.18 24.92 -35.32
C ALA A 491 17.36 26.26 -36.06
N LEU A 492 17.12 27.40 -35.40
CA LEU A 492 17.36 28.72 -35.97
C LEU A 492 18.84 29.00 -36.17
N GLU A 493 19.69 28.58 -35.24
CA GLU A 493 21.14 28.68 -35.38
C GLU A 493 21.66 27.85 -36.56
N HIS A 494 21.22 26.61 -36.68
CA HIS A 494 21.58 25.76 -37.82
C HIS A 494 21.06 26.32 -39.13
N PHE A 495 19.87 26.89 -39.16
CA PHE A 495 19.35 27.58 -40.35
C PHE A 495 20.20 28.79 -40.73
N SER A 496 20.53 29.68 -39.78
CA SER A 496 21.39 30.84 -40.01
C SER A 496 22.76 30.43 -40.57
N ARG A 497 23.38 29.42 -39.98
CA ARG A 497 24.68 28.89 -40.45
C ARG A 497 24.61 28.29 -41.86
N ARG A 498 23.45 27.70 -42.26
CA ARG A 498 23.25 27.20 -43.62
C ARG A 498 23.13 28.35 -44.62
N VAL A 499 22.38 29.39 -44.24
CA VAL A 499 22.27 30.60 -45.06
C VAL A 499 23.64 31.25 -45.28
N GLU A 500 24.44 31.43 -44.21
CA GLU A 500 25.78 31.99 -44.28
C GLU A 500 26.75 31.20 -45.18
N LYS A 501 26.58 29.88 -45.24
CA LYS A 501 27.42 29.00 -46.08
C LYS A 501 26.91 28.84 -47.50
N SER A 502 25.73 29.33 -47.82
CA SER A 502 25.13 29.26 -49.15
C SER A 502 25.40 30.51 -49.96
N GLU A 503 25.00 30.51 -51.23
CA GLU A 503 25.02 31.67 -52.10
C GLU A 503 23.84 32.63 -51.87
N TYR A 504 22.96 32.30 -50.93
CA TYR A 504 21.76 33.07 -50.63
C TYR A 504 21.95 33.98 -49.39
N THR A 505 21.11 34.99 -49.32
CA THR A 505 20.98 35.86 -48.14
C THR A 505 19.58 35.72 -47.56
N TRP A 506 19.36 36.19 -46.34
CA TRP A 506 18.05 36.18 -45.69
C TRP A 506 16.91 36.80 -46.54
N PHE A 507 17.24 37.63 -47.54
CA PHE A 507 16.29 38.36 -48.37
C PHE A 507 16.04 37.74 -49.77
N ASN A 508 16.83 36.77 -50.19
CA ASN A 508 16.75 36.22 -51.54
C ASN A 508 16.74 34.69 -51.60
N ILE A 509 16.46 34.03 -50.48
CA ILE A 509 16.36 32.57 -50.45
C ILE A 509 15.08 32.12 -51.18
N PRO A 510 15.15 31.28 -52.19
CA PRO A 510 13.96 30.67 -52.82
C PRO A 510 13.16 29.83 -51.81
N GLU A 511 11.84 29.78 -51.94
CA GLU A 511 10.95 29.16 -51.01
C GLU A 511 11.21 27.63 -50.83
N ASP A 512 11.55 26.94 -51.92
CA ASP A 512 11.92 25.53 -51.95
C ASP A 512 13.25 25.26 -51.20
N VAL A 513 14.23 26.11 -51.36
CA VAL A 513 15.51 26.03 -50.65
C VAL A 513 15.33 26.36 -49.17
N GLN A 514 14.52 27.38 -48.87
CA GLN A 514 14.17 27.75 -47.51
C GLN A 514 13.50 26.57 -46.75
N GLU A 515 12.56 25.89 -47.40
CA GLU A 515 11.87 24.73 -46.83
C GLU A 515 12.85 23.59 -46.56
N THR A 516 13.77 23.31 -47.49
CA THR A 516 14.83 22.30 -47.33
C THR A 516 15.74 22.64 -46.16
N PHE A 517 16.20 23.88 -46.05
CA PHE A 517 17.06 24.31 -44.93
C PHE A 517 16.38 24.24 -43.59
N ILE A 518 15.06 24.52 -43.52
CA ILE A 518 14.26 24.36 -42.28
C ILE A 518 14.19 22.89 -41.88
N GLU A 519 13.87 22.00 -42.84
CA GLU A 519 13.76 20.54 -42.55
C GLU A 519 15.10 19.97 -42.05
N GLU A 520 16.21 20.28 -42.71
CA GLU A 520 17.53 19.82 -42.31
C GLU A 520 17.96 20.41 -40.96
N SER A 521 17.69 21.68 -40.71
CA SER A 521 18.04 22.33 -39.44
C SER A 521 17.26 21.80 -38.28
N MET A 522 15.97 21.49 -38.48
CA MET A 522 15.14 20.83 -37.47
C MET A 522 15.62 19.41 -37.18
N ASN A 523 16.01 18.65 -38.22
CA ASN A 523 16.53 17.30 -38.03
C ASN A 523 17.85 17.30 -37.26
N ASP A 524 18.76 18.24 -37.56
CA ASP A 524 20.03 18.39 -36.84
C ASP A 524 19.81 18.80 -35.38
N ALA A 525 18.91 19.74 -35.11
CA ALA A 525 18.56 20.17 -33.76
C ALA A 525 17.94 19.02 -32.93
N ILE A 526 17.06 18.22 -33.54
CA ILE A 526 16.47 17.05 -32.89
C ILE A 526 17.54 15.98 -32.61
N ALA A 527 18.43 15.71 -33.57
CA ALA A 527 19.53 14.75 -33.39
C ALA A 527 20.53 15.17 -32.31
N GLY A 528 20.76 16.48 -32.16
CA GLY A 528 21.61 17.04 -31.11
C GLY A 528 20.97 17.09 -29.72
N CYS A 529 19.67 16.88 -29.61
CA CYS A 529 18.96 16.89 -28.32
C CYS A 529 19.35 15.68 -27.46
N LYS A 530 19.65 15.91 -26.18
CA LYS A 530 19.99 14.84 -25.21
C LYS A 530 18.90 13.75 -25.12
N ASN A 531 17.66 14.12 -25.40
CA ASN A 531 16.49 13.24 -25.34
C ASN A 531 15.98 12.81 -26.72
N ALA A 532 16.87 12.64 -27.72
CA ALA A 532 16.48 12.29 -29.08
C ALA A 532 15.55 11.06 -29.21
N GLY A 533 15.71 10.06 -28.34
CA GLY A 533 14.81 8.89 -28.27
C GLY A 533 13.35 9.21 -27.89
N ALA A 534 13.10 10.37 -27.28
CA ALA A 534 11.74 10.78 -26.93
C ALA A 534 10.88 11.10 -28.17
N PHE A 535 11.50 11.41 -29.33
CA PHE A 535 10.78 11.79 -30.55
C PHE A 535 10.21 10.60 -31.34
N GLU A 536 10.51 9.38 -30.95
CA GLU A 536 9.92 8.18 -31.55
C GLU A 536 8.45 7.95 -31.16
N ASN A 537 7.98 8.58 -30.07
CA ASN A 537 6.60 8.48 -29.60
C ASN A 537 5.62 9.26 -30.50
N VAL A 538 4.41 8.72 -30.72
CA VAL A 538 3.37 9.34 -31.57
C VAL A 538 3.01 10.75 -31.12
N ARG A 539 2.90 11.00 -29.81
CA ARG A 539 2.64 12.34 -29.24
C ARG A 539 3.75 13.32 -29.59
N ASN A 540 4.99 12.90 -29.44
CA ASN A 540 6.14 13.77 -29.68
C ASN A 540 6.38 14.01 -31.16
N ARG A 541 6.05 13.06 -32.05
CA ARG A 541 5.99 13.30 -33.51
C ARG A 541 5.01 14.40 -33.88
N TYR A 542 3.85 14.44 -33.25
CA TYR A 542 2.89 15.53 -33.45
C TYR A 542 3.47 16.88 -32.97
N LEU A 543 4.11 16.90 -31.80
CA LEU A 543 4.78 18.10 -31.29
C LEU A 543 5.90 18.57 -32.23
N THR A 544 6.71 17.66 -32.74
CA THR A 544 7.75 17.96 -33.76
C THR A 544 7.14 18.59 -35.00
N GLY A 545 6.02 18.08 -35.50
CA GLY A 545 5.30 18.67 -36.62
C GLY A 545 4.85 20.12 -36.35
N ARG A 546 4.33 20.38 -35.14
CA ARG A 546 3.98 21.74 -34.69
C ARG A 546 5.21 22.66 -34.60
N MET A 547 6.31 22.15 -34.08
CA MET A 547 7.56 22.90 -33.96
C MET A 547 8.08 23.32 -35.32
N ARG A 548 8.07 22.44 -36.33
CA ARG A 548 8.41 22.75 -37.71
C ARG A 548 7.57 23.89 -38.29
N GLN A 549 6.27 23.86 -38.06
CA GLN A 549 5.38 24.96 -38.48
C GLN A 549 5.72 26.28 -37.80
N THR A 550 6.09 26.25 -36.51
CA THR A 550 6.51 27.46 -35.79
C THR A 550 7.80 28.01 -36.36
N ILE A 551 8.82 27.17 -36.63
CA ILE A 551 10.07 27.60 -37.27
C ILE A 551 9.79 28.18 -38.65
N LYS A 552 8.94 27.54 -39.49
CA LYS A 552 8.55 28.08 -40.80
C LYS A 552 7.99 29.51 -40.67
N ARG A 553 7.08 29.73 -39.72
CA ARG A 553 6.51 31.06 -39.45
C ARG A 553 7.54 32.06 -38.95
N THR A 554 8.48 31.62 -38.09
CA THR A 554 9.55 32.47 -37.57
C THR A 554 10.51 32.87 -38.68
N VAL A 555 10.94 31.92 -39.49
CA VAL A 555 11.82 32.21 -40.65
C VAL A 555 11.12 33.13 -41.65
N TRP A 556 9.84 32.86 -41.98
CA TRP A 556 9.05 33.76 -42.83
C TRP A 556 8.98 35.19 -42.25
N ALA A 557 8.72 35.32 -40.93
CA ALA A 557 8.69 36.64 -40.31
C ALA A 557 10.05 37.36 -40.39
N LEU A 558 11.14 36.63 -40.13
CA LEU A 558 12.50 37.18 -40.22
C LEU A 558 12.87 37.61 -41.65
N THR A 559 12.51 36.83 -42.66
CA THR A 559 12.80 37.14 -44.09
C THR A 559 11.90 38.21 -44.67
N THR A 560 10.73 38.51 -44.03
CA THR A 560 9.74 39.49 -44.53
C THR A 560 9.83 40.82 -43.78
N GLN A 561 10.25 40.83 -42.51
CA GLN A 561 10.27 42.02 -41.64
C GLN A 561 11.62 42.70 -41.52
N ILE A 562 12.70 42.06 -41.92
CA ILE A 562 14.04 42.67 -42.02
C ILE A 562 14.24 43.23 -43.42
#